data_27c8ccf835c6bdca8db2c0f7b27a84d3
#
_entry.id   27c8ccf835c6bdca8db2c0f7b27a84d3
#
_cell.length_a   1.000
_cell.length_b   1.000
_cell.length_c   1.000
_cell.angle_alpha   90.00
_cell.angle_beta   90.00
_cell.angle_gamma   90.00
#
_symmetry.space_group_name_H-M   'P 1'
#
loop_
_entity.id
_entity.type
_entity.pdbx_description
1 polymer ?
#
loop_
_entity_poly.entity_id
_entity_poly.type
_entity_poly.pdbx_seq_one_letter_code
_entity_poly.pdbx_strand_id
1 'polypeptide(L)'
;MYFIEQMLTRRSIRKFKDEPVDEEVINNILEAGRLSPSATNSQPWYFVIARDQKEKEACTFRGFNGFAKDAQFVVVGFYKQSEAIMEKYSLMDVTIALQSMVVAAWVQGVGSCWMGAFDDKNLKDTLNLPDDSRVVGAIAFGIPDETPSQPKKKLLSEIVHFDKW
;
A
#
# COMPACT_ATOMS: atom_id res chain seq x y z
N MET A 1 13.68 -18.51 9.68
CA MET A 1 13.87 -18.93 8.28
C MET A 1 12.63 -18.61 7.43
N TYR A 2 11.46 -19.06 7.82
CA TYR A 2 10.21 -18.83 7.08
C TYR A 2 9.88 -17.36 6.75
N PHE A 3 10.13 -16.41 7.66
CA PHE A 3 9.77 -15.00 7.45
C PHE A 3 10.54 -14.34 6.30
N ILE A 4 11.85 -14.57 6.20
CA ILE A 4 12.67 -14.01 5.13
C ILE A 4 12.29 -14.60 3.79
N GLU A 5 12.04 -15.90 3.71
CA GLU A 5 11.57 -16.57 2.49
C GLU A 5 10.23 -15.98 2.02
N GLN A 6 9.29 -15.74 2.93
CA GLN A 6 8.03 -15.09 2.62
C GLN A 6 8.24 -13.68 2.06
N MET A 7 9.08 -12.85 2.68
CA MET A 7 9.38 -11.52 2.15
C MET A 7 9.96 -11.57 0.72
N LEU A 8 10.86 -12.50 0.43
CA LEU A 8 11.50 -12.65 -0.87
C LEU A 8 10.55 -13.18 -1.95
N THR A 9 9.53 -13.92 -1.56
CA THR A 9 8.53 -14.50 -2.47
C THR A 9 7.34 -13.58 -2.75
N ARG A 10 7.23 -12.44 -2.09
CA ARG A 10 6.12 -11.50 -2.27
C ARG A 10 5.93 -11.12 -3.76
N ARG A 11 4.67 -11.13 -4.19
CA ARG A 11 4.24 -10.71 -5.53
C ARG A 11 3.18 -9.62 -5.45
N SER A 12 3.05 -8.84 -6.51
CA SER A 12 1.89 -7.98 -6.71
C SER A 12 0.74 -8.83 -7.24
N ILE A 13 -0.35 -8.86 -6.49
CA ILE A 13 -1.55 -9.64 -6.79
C ILE A 13 -2.63 -8.70 -7.33
N ARG A 14 -3.20 -9.04 -8.47
CA ARG A 14 -4.24 -8.27 -9.19
C ARG A 14 -5.51 -9.07 -9.48
N LYS A 15 -5.53 -10.33 -9.07
CA LYS A 15 -6.73 -11.16 -9.05
C LYS A 15 -6.98 -11.64 -7.64
N PHE A 16 -8.17 -11.41 -7.17
CA PHE A 16 -8.57 -11.72 -5.81
C PHE A 16 -9.79 -12.65 -5.85
N LYS A 17 -9.83 -13.58 -4.92
CA LYS A 17 -11.01 -14.40 -4.67
C LYS A 17 -12.09 -13.56 -3.99
N ASP A 18 -13.34 -13.93 -4.23
CA ASP A 18 -14.48 -13.39 -3.47
C ASP A 18 -14.60 -14.09 -2.11
N GLU A 19 -13.54 -13.95 -1.31
CA GLU A 19 -13.42 -14.49 0.04
C GLU A 19 -13.05 -13.36 0.99
N PRO A 20 -13.71 -13.26 2.16
CA PRO A 20 -13.39 -12.19 3.12
C PRO A 20 -11.99 -12.39 3.72
N VAL A 21 -11.33 -11.30 4.00
CA VAL A 21 -10.14 -11.28 4.86
C VAL A 21 -10.61 -11.08 6.29
N ASP A 22 -10.11 -11.89 7.22
CA ASP A 22 -10.48 -11.82 8.63
C ASP A 22 -10.13 -10.44 9.22
N GLU A 23 -11.01 -9.89 10.05
CA GLU A 23 -10.82 -8.57 10.68
C GLU A 23 -9.56 -8.52 11.56
N GLU A 24 -9.17 -9.62 12.19
CA GLU A 24 -7.92 -9.72 12.94
C GLU A 24 -6.71 -9.51 12.01
N VAL A 25 -6.73 -10.13 10.83
CA VAL A 25 -5.67 -9.99 9.83
C VAL A 25 -5.62 -8.56 9.30
N ILE A 26 -6.78 -7.94 9.03
CA ILE A 26 -6.86 -6.52 8.62
C ILE A 26 -6.24 -5.64 9.70
N ASN A 27 -6.60 -5.83 10.97
CA ASN A 27 -6.06 -5.07 12.08
C ASN A 27 -4.53 -5.24 12.20
N ASN A 28 -4.00 -6.46 12.04
CA ASN A 28 -2.57 -6.72 12.05
C ASN A 28 -1.84 -5.98 10.92
N ILE A 29 -2.45 -5.93 9.73
CA ILE A 29 -1.92 -5.18 8.59
C ILE A 29 -1.85 -3.68 8.92
N LEU A 30 -2.93 -3.11 9.43
CA LEU A 30 -2.98 -1.69 9.79
C LEU A 30 -2.02 -1.34 10.93
N GLU A 31 -1.89 -2.22 11.91
CA GLU A 31 -0.97 -2.07 13.04
C GLU A 31 0.50 -2.08 12.58
N ALA A 32 0.85 -2.91 11.60
CA ALA A 32 2.18 -2.88 11.00
C ALA A 32 2.51 -1.53 10.34
N GLY A 33 1.51 -0.89 9.74
CA GLY A 33 1.65 0.48 9.23
C GLY A 33 1.82 1.50 10.34
N ARG A 34 0.98 1.42 11.37
CA ARG A 34 1.01 2.33 12.53
C ARG A 34 2.34 2.28 13.28
N LEU A 35 2.96 1.11 13.38
CA LEU A 35 4.22 0.91 14.10
C LEU A 35 5.46 1.18 13.25
N SER A 36 5.30 1.66 12.03
CA SER A 36 6.43 2.00 11.15
C SER A 36 7.26 3.16 11.72
N PRO A 37 8.55 3.22 11.42
CA PRO A 37 9.37 4.37 11.79
C PRO A 37 8.99 5.60 10.97
N SER A 38 9.19 6.79 11.55
CA SER A 38 9.05 8.06 10.87
C SER A 38 10.11 9.04 11.30
N ALA A 39 10.39 10.05 10.48
CA ALA A 39 11.37 11.09 10.80
C ALA A 39 10.98 11.78 12.12
N THR A 40 11.87 11.80 13.09
CA THR A 40 11.66 12.34 14.44
C THR A 40 10.43 11.79 15.16
N ASN A 41 9.95 10.62 14.74
CA ASN A 41 8.68 10.01 15.21
C ASN A 41 7.45 10.89 14.97
N SER A 42 7.45 11.63 13.86
CA SER A 42 6.38 12.58 13.52
C SER A 42 5.04 11.93 13.17
N GLN A 43 5.08 10.66 12.70
CA GLN A 43 3.89 9.86 12.38
C GLN A 43 2.86 10.60 11.50
N PRO A 44 3.26 11.14 10.33
CA PRO A 44 2.44 12.05 9.54
C PRO A 44 1.33 11.36 8.75
N TRP A 45 1.26 10.04 8.80
CA TRP A 45 0.35 9.23 8.01
C TRP A 45 -1.08 9.26 8.51
N TYR A 46 -1.98 9.27 7.54
CA TYR A 46 -3.40 8.98 7.69
C TYR A 46 -3.77 7.90 6.69
N PHE A 47 -4.73 7.05 7.06
CA PHE A 47 -5.19 5.95 6.20
C PHE A 47 -6.71 5.97 6.12
N VAL A 48 -7.23 5.83 4.89
CA VAL A 48 -8.63 5.51 4.65
C VAL A 48 -8.71 4.09 4.13
N ILE A 49 -9.58 3.29 4.72
CA ILE A 49 -9.86 1.92 4.30
C ILE A 49 -11.15 1.91 3.50
N ALA A 50 -11.03 1.81 2.18
CA ALA A 50 -12.15 1.72 1.26
C ALA A 50 -12.59 0.26 1.15
N ARG A 51 -13.82 -0.03 1.57
CA ARG A 51 -14.45 -1.36 1.48
C ARG A 51 -15.60 -1.38 0.50
N ASP A 52 -16.34 -0.29 0.40
CA ASP A 52 -17.47 -0.19 -0.51
C ASP A 52 -17.00 -0.01 -1.95
N GLN A 53 -17.83 -0.47 -2.88
CA GLN A 53 -17.49 -0.53 -4.31
C GLN A 53 -17.13 0.84 -4.89
N LYS A 54 -17.90 1.88 -4.53
CA LYS A 54 -17.70 3.25 -5.00
C LYS A 54 -16.32 3.80 -4.60
N GLU A 55 -15.93 3.59 -3.34
CA GLU A 55 -14.66 4.05 -2.79
C GLU A 55 -13.48 3.29 -3.40
N LYS A 56 -13.62 1.98 -3.62
CA LYS A 56 -12.61 1.18 -4.32
C LYS A 56 -12.45 1.61 -5.78
N GLU A 57 -13.56 1.90 -6.47
CA GLU A 57 -13.54 2.39 -7.85
C GLU A 57 -12.86 3.75 -7.99
N ALA A 58 -12.95 4.63 -6.99
CA ALA A 58 -12.24 5.92 -6.98
C ALA A 58 -10.70 5.76 -7.03
N CYS A 59 -10.19 4.59 -6.63
CA CYS A 59 -8.75 4.27 -6.72
C CYS A 59 -8.33 3.80 -8.13
N THR A 60 -9.23 3.78 -9.12
CA THR A 60 -8.93 3.44 -10.51
C THR A 60 -8.69 4.69 -11.36
N PHE A 61 -7.98 4.55 -12.49
CA PHE A 61 -7.71 5.64 -13.39
C PHE A 61 -7.61 5.17 -14.85
N ARG A 62 -8.50 5.64 -15.72
CA ARG A 62 -8.47 5.39 -17.18
C ARG A 62 -8.19 3.94 -17.58
N GLY A 63 -8.80 2.97 -16.86
CA GLY A 63 -8.59 1.54 -17.06
C GLY A 63 -7.37 0.95 -16.34
N PHE A 64 -6.51 1.78 -15.76
CA PHE A 64 -5.47 1.32 -14.82
C PHE A 64 -6.07 0.99 -13.46
N ASN A 65 -5.49 0.01 -12.78
CA ASN A 65 -5.88 -0.41 -11.44
C ASN A 65 -7.33 -0.95 -11.34
N GLY A 66 -7.94 -1.38 -12.46
CA GLY A 66 -9.31 -1.92 -12.48
C GLY A 66 -9.54 -3.08 -11.51
N PHE A 67 -8.48 -3.78 -11.11
CA PHE A 67 -8.52 -4.84 -10.11
C PHE A 67 -8.84 -4.34 -8.68
N ALA A 68 -8.74 -3.03 -8.42
CA ALA A 68 -9.06 -2.48 -7.11
C ALA A 68 -10.52 -2.73 -6.70
N LYS A 69 -11.44 -2.73 -7.66
CA LYS A 69 -12.87 -3.02 -7.44
C LYS A 69 -13.12 -4.45 -6.95
N ASP A 70 -12.25 -5.39 -7.33
CA ASP A 70 -12.36 -6.81 -7.00
C ASP A 70 -11.58 -7.17 -5.71
N ALA A 71 -10.81 -6.21 -5.18
CA ALA A 71 -10.11 -6.36 -3.90
C ALA A 71 -11.11 -6.37 -2.73
N GLN A 72 -10.75 -7.01 -1.63
CA GLN A 72 -11.58 -7.03 -0.42
C GLN A 72 -11.63 -5.64 0.23
N PHE A 73 -10.50 -4.95 0.24
CA PHE A 73 -10.39 -3.56 0.68
C PHE A 73 -9.20 -2.88 0.01
N VAL A 74 -9.25 -1.56 0.01
CA VAL A 74 -8.13 -0.71 -0.43
C VAL A 74 -7.74 0.21 0.71
N VAL A 75 -6.44 0.30 0.98
CA VAL A 75 -5.89 1.30 1.92
C VAL A 75 -5.33 2.45 1.11
N VAL A 76 -5.84 3.65 1.33
CA VAL A 76 -5.31 4.90 0.77
C VAL A 76 -4.50 5.60 1.83
N GLY A 77 -3.21 5.80 1.58
CA GLY A 77 -2.29 6.48 2.48
C GLY A 77 -2.01 7.91 2.05
N PHE A 78 -2.10 8.84 2.97
CA PHE A 78 -1.88 10.27 2.73
C PHE A 78 -1.29 10.95 3.97
N TYR A 79 -0.80 12.17 3.78
CA TYR A 79 -0.46 13.11 4.87
C TYR A 79 -1.16 14.45 4.64
N LYS A 80 -1.30 15.26 5.69
CA LYS A 80 -1.79 16.63 5.58
C LYS A 80 -0.60 17.59 5.47
N GLN A 81 -0.63 18.49 4.49
CA GLN A 81 0.45 19.47 4.30
C GLN A 81 0.60 20.41 5.51
N SER A 82 -0.51 20.80 6.13
CA SER A 82 -0.52 21.67 7.30
C SER A 82 0.17 21.06 8.53
N GLU A 83 0.27 19.72 8.60
CA GLU A 83 0.89 19.00 9.71
C GLU A 83 2.29 18.46 9.35
N ALA A 84 2.71 18.59 8.08
CA ALA A 84 3.98 18.07 7.61
C ALA A 84 5.14 18.94 8.12
N ILE A 85 6.04 18.37 8.93
CA ILE A 85 7.27 19.05 9.36
C ILE A 85 8.15 19.31 8.12
N MET A 86 8.26 18.34 7.23
CA MET A 86 8.92 18.44 5.92
C MET A 86 8.23 17.49 4.95
N GLU A 87 7.69 18.01 3.85
CA GLU A 87 6.97 17.21 2.83
C GLU A 87 7.74 15.99 2.36
N LYS A 88 9.04 16.15 2.12
CA LYS A 88 9.91 15.08 1.67
C LYS A 88 9.89 13.88 2.64
N TYR A 89 9.96 14.13 3.93
CA TYR A 89 9.96 13.06 4.94
C TYR A 89 8.57 12.49 5.11
N SER A 90 7.52 13.30 5.10
CA SER A 90 6.15 12.81 5.21
C SER A 90 5.79 11.85 4.07
N LEU A 91 6.24 12.14 2.85
CA LEU A 91 6.09 11.23 1.71
C LEU A 91 6.80 9.88 1.96
N MET A 92 8.05 9.92 2.45
CA MET A 92 8.82 8.72 2.74
C MET A 92 8.18 7.91 3.88
N ASP A 93 7.79 8.59 4.96
CA ASP A 93 7.20 7.97 6.15
C ASP A 93 5.89 7.23 5.80
N VAL A 94 4.99 7.88 5.05
CA VAL A 94 3.75 7.23 4.58
C VAL A 94 4.05 6.04 3.65
N THR A 95 5.06 6.16 2.79
CA THR A 95 5.49 5.07 1.90
C THR A 95 6.01 3.88 2.72
N ILE A 96 6.81 4.14 3.77
CA ILE A 96 7.34 3.10 4.68
C ILE A 96 6.16 2.39 5.39
N ALA A 97 5.21 3.16 5.91
CA ALA A 97 4.05 2.61 6.60
C ALA A 97 3.20 1.72 5.67
N LEU A 98 2.89 2.19 4.47
CA LEU A 98 2.18 1.41 3.46
C LEU A 98 2.96 0.15 3.05
N GLN A 99 4.28 0.22 2.90
CA GLN A 99 5.09 -0.95 2.57
C GLN A 99 5.15 -1.96 3.73
N SER A 100 5.13 -1.51 4.97
CA SER A 100 5.01 -2.39 6.13
C SER A 100 3.70 -3.18 6.12
N MET A 101 2.58 -2.53 5.75
CA MET A 101 1.29 -3.20 5.57
C MET A 101 1.35 -4.27 4.47
N VAL A 102 2.01 -3.98 3.35
CA VAL A 102 2.19 -4.95 2.24
C VAL A 102 2.94 -6.19 2.69
N VAL A 103 3.99 -6.03 3.50
CA VAL A 103 4.77 -7.16 4.03
C VAL A 103 3.94 -7.95 5.04
N ALA A 104 3.27 -7.27 5.96
CA ALA A 104 2.42 -7.90 6.97
C ALA A 104 1.26 -8.68 6.36
N ALA A 105 0.66 -8.17 5.28
CA ALA A 105 -0.38 -8.86 4.53
C ALA A 105 0.13 -10.16 3.92
N TRP A 106 1.25 -10.08 3.20
CA TRP A 106 1.83 -11.23 2.50
C TRP A 106 2.18 -12.39 3.45
N VAL A 107 2.74 -12.08 4.61
CA VAL A 107 3.10 -13.08 5.64
C VAL A 107 1.87 -13.79 6.19
N GLN A 108 0.72 -13.15 6.16
CA GLN A 108 -0.57 -13.68 6.62
C GLN A 108 -1.43 -14.27 5.48
N GLY A 109 -0.84 -14.45 4.27
CA GLY A 109 -1.56 -15.04 3.13
C GLY A 109 -2.47 -14.07 2.37
N VAL A 110 -2.41 -12.77 2.67
CA VAL A 110 -3.16 -11.74 1.96
C VAL A 110 -2.31 -11.14 0.85
N GLY A 111 -2.82 -11.20 -0.37
CA GLY A 111 -2.21 -10.59 -1.54
C GLY A 111 -2.42 -9.08 -1.56
N SER A 112 -1.51 -8.37 -2.23
CA SER A 112 -1.63 -6.92 -2.36
C SER A 112 -1.02 -6.39 -3.66
N CYS A 113 -1.47 -5.20 -4.08
CA CYS A 113 -0.84 -4.47 -5.17
C CYS A 113 -0.83 -2.98 -4.90
N TRP A 114 0.35 -2.36 -5.03
CA TRP A 114 0.51 -0.90 -5.03
C TRP A 114 -0.15 -0.26 -6.25
N MET A 115 -0.78 0.87 -6.02
CA MET A 115 -1.42 1.72 -7.01
C MET A 115 -0.97 3.16 -6.81
N GLY A 116 -0.52 3.81 -7.90
CA GLY A 116 -0.07 5.21 -7.88
C GLY A 116 -0.74 6.04 -8.99
N ALA A 117 -1.58 5.43 -9.81
CA ALA A 117 -2.31 6.11 -10.86
C ALA A 117 -3.80 6.22 -10.49
N PHE A 118 -4.23 7.41 -10.07
CA PHE A 118 -5.61 7.74 -9.76
C PHE A 118 -5.89 9.20 -10.11
N ASP A 119 -7.14 9.58 -10.19
CA ASP A 119 -7.55 10.98 -10.28
C ASP A 119 -7.60 11.55 -8.87
N ASP A 120 -6.62 12.40 -8.52
CA ASP A 120 -6.50 12.97 -7.18
C ASP A 120 -7.77 13.69 -6.72
N LYS A 121 -8.41 14.44 -7.63
CA LYS A 121 -9.62 15.18 -7.29
C LYS A 121 -10.77 14.24 -7.01
N ASN A 122 -11.04 13.30 -7.92
CA ASN A 122 -12.11 12.32 -7.75
C ASN A 122 -11.90 11.47 -6.49
N LEU A 123 -10.65 11.04 -6.23
CA LEU A 123 -10.31 10.26 -5.05
C LEU A 123 -10.56 11.03 -3.75
N LYS A 124 -10.11 12.28 -3.68
CA LYS A 124 -10.32 13.15 -2.51
C LYS A 124 -11.79 13.42 -2.27
N ASP A 125 -12.53 13.78 -3.32
CA ASP A 125 -13.96 14.09 -3.23
C ASP A 125 -14.76 12.84 -2.78
N THR A 126 -14.44 11.65 -3.34
CA THR A 126 -15.13 10.41 -3.01
C THR A 126 -14.86 9.93 -1.59
N LEU A 127 -13.60 10.04 -1.13
CA LEU A 127 -13.18 9.60 0.19
C LEU A 127 -13.32 10.69 1.27
N ASN A 128 -13.82 11.86 0.92
CA ASN A 128 -13.97 13.00 1.85
C ASN A 128 -12.63 13.38 2.53
N LEU A 129 -11.54 13.34 1.78
CA LEU A 129 -10.23 13.69 2.33
C LEU A 129 -10.14 15.22 2.57
N PRO A 130 -9.41 15.66 3.61
CA PRO A 130 -9.13 17.09 3.80
C PRO A 130 -8.49 17.73 2.55
N ASP A 131 -8.79 19.00 2.29
CA ASP A 131 -8.31 19.73 1.09
C ASP A 131 -6.78 19.75 0.99
N ASP A 132 -6.10 19.87 2.12
CA ASP A 132 -4.64 19.89 2.22
C ASP A 132 -3.99 18.50 2.21
N SER A 133 -4.76 17.44 1.97
CA SER A 133 -4.23 16.08 1.85
C SER A 133 -3.30 15.93 0.65
N ARG A 134 -2.22 15.19 0.86
CA ARG A 134 -1.35 14.67 -0.21
C ARG A 134 -1.40 13.16 -0.20
N VAL A 135 -2.10 12.61 -1.18
CA VAL A 135 -2.19 11.15 -1.36
C VAL A 135 -0.83 10.63 -1.85
N VAL A 136 -0.29 9.65 -1.15
CA VAL A 136 1.00 9.02 -1.46
C VAL A 136 0.81 7.79 -2.33
N GLY A 137 -0.22 7.02 -2.07
CA GLY A 137 -0.56 5.83 -2.84
C GLY A 137 -1.74 5.10 -2.24
N ALA A 138 -2.20 4.12 -2.97
CA ALA A 138 -3.23 3.20 -2.53
C ALA A 138 -2.76 1.75 -2.69
N ILE A 139 -3.23 0.85 -1.86
CA ILE A 139 -2.90 -0.58 -1.93
C ILE A 139 -4.18 -1.39 -1.87
N ALA A 140 -4.41 -2.19 -2.91
CA ALA A 140 -5.48 -3.18 -2.93
C ALA A 140 -5.05 -4.43 -2.17
N PHE A 141 -5.94 -4.99 -1.35
CA PHE A 141 -5.72 -6.19 -0.54
C PHE A 141 -6.85 -7.20 -0.73
N GLY A 142 -6.52 -8.49 -0.71
CA GLY A 142 -7.49 -9.57 -0.78
C GLY A 142 -6.83 -10.94 -0.81
N ILE A 143 -7.64 -11.99 -0.76
CA ILE A 143 -7.16 -13.36 -0.89
C ILE A 143 -6.69 -13.59 -2.33
N PRO A 144 -5.44 -14.04 -2.57
CA PRO A 144 -4.92 -14.23 -3.93
C PRO A 144 -5.71 -15.27 -4.73
N ASP A 145 -6.07 -14.94 -5.98
CA ASP A 145 -6.60 -15.87 -6.98
C ASP A 145 -5.64 -16.03 -8.18
N GLU A 146 -4.38 -15.77 -7.95
CA GLU A 146 -3.31 -15.97 -8.93
C GLU A 146 -1.98 -16.25 -8.25
N THR A 147 -1.07 -16.89 -8.98
CA THR A 147 0.31 -17.12 -8.53
C THR A 147 1.27 -16.58 -9.59
N PRO A 148 1.54 -15.27 -9.62
CA PRO A 148 2.40 -14.66 -10.62
C PRO A 148 3.84 -15.17 -10.52
N SER A 149 4.48 -15.42 -11.65
CA SER A 149 5.90 -15.72 -11.71
C SER A 149 6.74 -14.53 -11.20
N GLN A 150 7.94 -14.83 -10.76
CA GLN A 150 8.86 -13.76 -10.35
C GLN A 150 9.34 -12.96 -11.57
N PRO A 151 9.11 -11.64 -11.61
CA PRO A 151 9.65 -10.82 -12.68
C PRO A 151 11.17 -10.75 -12.58
N LYS A 152 11.83 -10.62 -13.74
CA LYS A 152 13.28 -10.43 -13.80
C LYS A 152 13.67 -9.20 -12.97
N LYS A 153 14.68 -9.38 -12.14
CA LYS A 153 15.28 -8.30 -11.32
C LYS A 153 16.73 -8.10 -11.73
N LYS A 154 17.26 -6.92 -11.49
CA LYS A 154 18.70 -6.66 -11.60
C LYS A 154 19.45 -7.56 -10.63
N LEU A 155 20.67 -7.92 -10.97
CA LEU A 155 21.57 -8.62 -10.05
C LEU A 155 21.99 -7.68 -8.92
N LEU A 156 22.31 -8.24 -7.75
CA LEU A 156 22.83 -7.43 -6.66
C LEU A 156 24.09 -6.65 -7.07
N SER A 157 24.98 -7.26 -7.88
CA SER A 157 26.17 -6.62 -8.39
C SER A 157 25.93 -5.43 -9.32
N GLU A 158 24.72 -5.28 -9.85
CA GLU A 158 24.35 -4.14 -10.69
C GLU A 158 23.82 -2.94 -9.89
N ILE A 159 23.51 -3.13 -8.61
CA ILE A 159 22.82 -2.13 -7.77
C ILE A 159 23.46 -1.91 -6.41
N VAL A 160 24.44 -2.72 -6.04
CA VAL A 160 25.15 -2.61 -4.76
C VAL A 160 26.61 -2.26 -5.02
N HIS A 161 27.04 -1.17 -4.42
CA HIS A 161 28.43 -0.67 -4.45
C HIS A 161 28.89 -0.52 -3.01
N PHE A 162 30.12 -0.95 -2.71
CA PHE A 162 30.70 -0.84 -1.39
C PHE A 162 31.57 0.42 -1.32
N ASP A 163 31.35 1.23 -0.26
CA ASP A 163 32.04 2.48 0.05
C ASP A 163 31.82 3.60 -0.98
N LYS A 164 31.96 3.32 -2.28
CA LYS A 164 31.85 4.30 -3.36
C LYS A 164 31.06 3.73 -4.53
N TRP A 165 30.52 4.65 -5.34
CA TRP A 165 29.92 4.31 -6.62
C TRP A 165 30.96 3.81 -7.60
#